data_b77c7d451f61a9a9c77447dac0fe0a40
#
_entry.id   b77c7d451f61a9a9c77447dac0fe0a40
#
_cell.length_a   1.000
_cell.length_b   1.000
_cell.length_c   1.000
_cell.angle_alpha   90.00
_cell.angle_beta   90.00
_cell.angle_gamma   90.00
#
_symmetry.space_group_name_H-M   'P 1'
#
loop_
_entity.id
_entity.type
_entity.pdbx_description
1 polymer ?
#
loop_
_entity_poly.entity_id
_entity_poly.type
_entity_poly.pdbx_seq_one_letter_code
_entity_poly.pdbx_strand_id
1 'polypeptide(L)'
;FFEQKIHFPVFEKISETFYGGEFETEADYKDPYVRDLINKKGFFIMPPIEYSYDTINYDLKVPSPSPPTLENLLGTDDQGRDVLARLIYGFRISVFFGLTLTILSSLIGILAGGVQGFYGGRIDLFGQRFIEIWSGLPVLYLLIIISSFIEPSFWILLFIMLLFSWMSLEGVVRAEFLRARNFEYVKAAKALGVKNMKLMFKHVLPNAMVATLTLMPFILSGSIATLTS
;
A
#
# COMPACT_ATOMS: atom_id res chain seq x y z
N PHE A 1 -5.48 8.98 -28.90
CA PHE A 1 -6.67 9.36 -29.66
C PHE A 1 -6.74 8.48 -30.92
N PHE A 2 -7.79 7.71 -31.07
CA PHE A 2 -7.99 6.83 -32.20
C PHE A 2 -9.49 6.78 -32.55
N GLU A 3 -9.83 6.87 -33.85
CA GLU A 3 -11.21 6.91 -34.35
C GLU A 3 -12.13 7.90 -33.59
N GLN A 4 -11.62 9.13 -33.35
CA GLN A 4 -12.31 10.23 -32.64
C GLN A 4 -12.59 9.98 -31.14
N LYS A 5 -12.00 8.96 -30.53
CA LYS A 5 -12.10 8.67 -29.09
C LYS A 5 -10.75 8.73 -28.41
N ILE A 6 -10.76 9.11 -27.13
CA ILE A 6 -9.58 9.06 -26.29
C ILE A 6 -9.57 7.70 -25.58
N HIS A 7 -8.49 6.96 -25.77
CA HIS A 7 -8.24 5.68 -25.10
C HIS A 7 -7.08 5.84 -24.13
N PHE A 8 -7.18 5.18 -22.98
CA PHE A 8 -6.13 5.16 -21.96
C PHE A 8 -5.61 3.72 -21.79
N PRO A 9 -4.61 3.31 -22.58
CA PRO A 9 -4.07 1.94 -22.50
C PRO A 9 -3.54 1.53 -21.14
N VAL A 10 -3.27 2.50 -20.26
CA VAL A 10 -2.85 2.26 -18.88
C VAL A 10 -3.97 1.59 -18.04
N PHE A 11 -5.23 1.83 -18.42
CA PHE A 11 -6.41 1.31 -17.70
C PHE A 11 -7.14 0.22 -18.47
N GLU A 12 -6.91 0.14 -19.79
CA GLU A 12 -7.60 -0.78 -20.70
C GLU A 12 -6.57 -1.57 -21.48
N LYS A 13 -6.64 -2.90 -21.41
CA LYS A 13 -5.87 -3.77 -22.29
C LYS A 13 -6.52 -3.77 -23.67
N ILE A 14 -5.87 -3.14 -24.62
CA ILE A 14 -6.38 -3.01 -25.98
C ILE A 14 -5.59 -3.98 -26.86
N SER A 15 -6.32 -4.84 -27.61
CA SER A 15 -5.69 -5.78 -28.54
C SER A 15 -5.15 -5.06 -29.79
N GLU A 16 -4.16 -5.65 -30.43
CA GLU A 16 -3.59 -5.13 -31.69
C GLU A 16 -4.65 -5.09 -32.80
N THR A 17 -5.56 -6.07 -32.82
CA THR A 17 -6.70 -6.12 -33.79
C THR A 17 -7.60 -4.89 -33.72
N PHE A 18 -7.73 -4.24 -32.56
CA PHE A 18 -8.48 -2.99 -32.42
C PHE A 18 -7.90 -1.87 -33.28
N TYR A 19 -6.60 -1.83 -33.47
CA TYR A 19 -5.91 -0.87 -34.32
C TYR A 19 -5.81 -1.32 -35.79
N GLY A 20 -6.29 -2.53 -36.09
CA GLY A 20 -6.26 -3.13 -37.43
C GLY A 20 -5.06 -4.05 -37.67
N GLY A 21 -4.39 -4.49 -36.61
CA GLY A 21 -3.33 -5.49 -36.63
C GLY A 21 -3.85 -6.93 -36.76
N GLU A 22 -2.95 -7.87 -36.83
CA GLU A 22 -3.26 -9.29 -37.13
C GLU A 22 -3.44 -10.13 -35.85
N PHE A 23 -2.92 -9.69 -34.70
CA PHE A 23 -2.88 -10.49 -33.46
C PHE A 23 -3.93 -10.05 -32.43
N GLU A 24 -4.57 -11.01 -31.76
CA GLU A 24 -5.47 -10.74 -30.64
C GLU A 24 -4.74 -10.43 -29.32
N THR A 25 -3.40 -10.45 -29.32
CA THR A 25 -2.57 -10.10 -28.18
C THR A 25 -2.68 -8.60 -27.85
N GLU A 26 -2.32 -8.23 -26.63
CA GLU A 26 -2.24 -6.82 -26.23
C GLU A 26 -1.27 -6.06 -27.15
N ALA A 27 -1.70 -4.89 -27.63
CA ALA A 27 -0.90 -4.10 -28.59
C ALA A 27 0.41 -3.63 -27.96
N ASP A 28 1.52 -3.95 -28.60
CA ASP A 28 2.83 -3.37 -28.25
C ASP A 28 2.99 -2.01 -28.93
N TYR A 29 2.83 -0.94 -28.14
CA TYR A 29 2.96 0.44 -28.61
C TYR A 29 4.40 0.84 -29.01
N LYS A 30 5.39 -0.04 -28.83
CA LYS A 30 6.76 0.15 -29.30
C LYS A 30 6.97 -0.43 -30.68
N ASP A 31 6.16 -1.39 -31.09
CA ASP A 31 6.23 -1.99 -32.42
C ASP A 31 5.98 -0.92 -33.49
N PRO A 32 6.93 -0.70 -34.41
CA PRO A 32 6.76 0.25 -35.53
C PRO A 32 5.49 0.00 -36.35
N TYR A 33 5.11 -1.26 -36.52
CA TYR A 33 3.91 -1.63 -37.25
C TYR A 33 2.64 -1.13 -36.55
N VAL A 34 2.52 -1.36 -35.24
CA VAL A 34 1.39 -0.88 -34.41
C VAL A 34 1.36 0.66 -34.39
N ARG A 35 2.52 1.30 -34.30
CA ARG A 35 2.65 2.77 -34.39
C ARG A 35 2.12 3.32 -35.74
N ASP A 36 2.45 2.67 -36.81
CA ASP A 36 1.97 3.06 -38.13
C ASP A 36 0.45 2.89 -38.27
N LEU A 37 -0.10 1.82 -37.74
CA LEU A 37 -1.56 1.59 -37.71
C LEU A 37 -2.29 2.69 -36.94
N ILE A 38 -1.78 3.05 -35.77
CA ILE A 38 -2.38 4.11 -34.93
C ILE A 38 -2.27 5.47 -35.66
N ASN A 39 -1.11 5.79 -36.22
CA ASN A 39 -0.86 7.08 -36.87
C ASN A 39 -1.69 7.29 -38.17
N LYS A 40 -2.19 6.22 -38.80
CA LYS A 40 -3.09 6.31 -39.96
C LYS A 40 -4.46 6.86 -39.60
N LYS A 41 -4.95 6.65 -38.35
CA LYS A 41 -6.31 7.01 -37.93
C LYS A 41 -6.35 7.90 -36.69
N GLY A 42 -5.19 8.23 -36.10
CA GLY A 42 -5.12 9.00 -34.90
C GLY A 42 -3.71 9.44 -34.55
N PHE A 43 -3.48 9.71 -33.29
CA PHE A 43 -2.16 9.97 -32.71
C PHE A 43 -2.09 9.41 -31.28
N PHE A 44 -0.90 9.12 -30.81
CA PHE A 44 -0.67 8.69 -29.45
C PHE A 44 0.48 9.50 -28.82
N ILE A 45 0.45 9.60 -27.49
CA ILE A 45 1.48 10.26 -26.70
C ILE A 45 2.11 9.18 -25.84
N MET A 46 3.42 8.95 -26.05
CA MET A 46 4.20 8.06 -25.20
C MET A 46 4.59 8.78 -23.92
N PRO A 47 4.64 8.07 -22.78
CA PRO A 47 5.21 8.62 -21.57
C PRO A 47 6.72 8.92 -21.77
N PRO A 48 7.30 9.83 -20.95
CA PRO A 48 8.74 10.15 -21.05
C PRO A 48 9.65 8.94 -20.82
N ILE A 49 9.14 7.92 -20.13
CA ILE A 49 9.80 6.63 -19.94
C ILE A 49 8.93 5.59 -20.61
N GLU A 50 9.41 5.08 -21.73
CA GLU A 50 8.67 4.15 -22.58
C GLU A 50 8.76 2.68 -22.12
N TYR A 51 9.41 2.41 -20.98
CA TYR A 51 9.66 1.07 -20.46
C TYR A 51 8.72 0.74 -19.31
N SER A 52 8.26 -0.51 -19.24
CA SER A 52 7.66 -1.09 -18.04
C SER A 52 8.75 -1.61 -17.09
N TYR A 53 8.37 -2.01 -15.89
CA TYR A 53 9.32 -2.54 -14.87
C TYR A 53 9.96 -3.87 -15.27
N ASP A 54 9.34 -4.61 -16.19
CA ASP A 54 9.73 -5.94 -16.68
C ASP A 54 10.21 -5.96 -18.13
N THR A 55 10.06 -4.85 -18.87
CA THR A 55 10.48 -4.76 -20.27
C THR A 55 11.98 -4.83 -20.40
N ILE A 56 12.47 -5.85 -21.11
CA ILE A 56 13.89 -6.03 -21.46
C ILE A 56 14.19 -5.23 -22.71
N ASN A 57 15.21 -4.37 -22.65
CA ASN A 57 15.70 -3.67 -23.84
C ASN A 57 16.73 -4.56 -24.56
N TYR A 58 16.36 -5.07 -25.71
CA TYR A 58 17.24 -5.91 -26.55
C TYR A 58 18.12 -5.09 -27.48
N ASP A 59 17.86 -3.80 -27.67
CA ASP A 59 18.59 -2.92 -28.59
C ASP A 59 19.74 -2.16 -27.94
N LEU A 60 20.24 -2.71 -26.82
CA LEU A 60 21.36 -2.11 -26.10
C LEU A 60 22.64 -2.18 -26.91
N LYS A 61 23.34 -1.05 -27.04
CA LYS A 61 24.65 -0.95 -27.72
C LYS A 61 25.79 -1.57 -26.91
N VAL A 62 25.59 -1.75 -25.59
CA VAL A 62 26.57 -2.27 -24.64
C VAL A 62 25.89 -3.39 -23.87
N PRO A 63 26.58 -4.50 -23.50
CA PRO A 63 26.02 -5.56 -22.69
C PRO A 63 25.45 -5.04 -21.36
N SER A 64 24.38 -5.69 -20.88
CA SER A 64 23.81 -5.39 -19.56
C SER A 64 24.75 -5.84 -18.42
N PRO A 65 24.86 -5.03 -17.34
CA PRO A 65 24.19 -3.76 -17.08
C PRO A 65 24.79 -2.60 -17.89
N SER A 66 23.98 -1.83 -18.60
CA SER A 66 24.44 -0.71 -19.41
C SER A 66 24.44 0.60 -18.63
N PRO A 67 25.40 1.52 -18.90
CA PRO A 67 25.47 2.83 -18.24
C PRO A 67 24.28 3.71 -18.67
N PRO A 68 24.06 4.85 -17.96
CA PRO A 68 23.04 5.83 -18.31
C PRO A 68 23.16 6.33 -19.74
N THR A 69 22.02 6.39 -20.44
CA THR A 69 21.88 6.92 -21.81
C THR A 69 20.65 7.83 -21.90
N LEU A 70 20.42 8.47 -23.05
CA LEU A 70 19.21 9.27 -23.26
C LEU A 70 17.94 8.40 -23.28
N GLU A 71 18.04 7.15 -23.66
CA GLU A 71 16.93 6.19 -23.70
C GLU A 71 16.70 5.53 -22.33
N ASN A 72 17.78 5.25 -21.61
CA ASN A 72 17.76 4.64 -20.27
C ASN A 72 18.48 5.59 -19.30
N LEU A 73 17.76 6.57 -18.73
CA LEU A 73 18.34 7.68 -17.97
C LEU A 73 19.17 7.26 -16.76
N LEU A 74 18.85 6.15 -16.11
CA LEU A 74 19.62 5.56 -15.01
C LEU A 74 20.33 4.25 -15.43
N GLY A 75 20.42 3.99 -16.75
CA GLY A 75 20.95 2.75 -17.27
C GLY A 75 20.02 1.56 -17.11
N THR A 76 20.56 0.36 -17.31
CA THR A 76 19.82 -0.90 -17.18
C THR A 76 20.37 -1.78 -16.07
N ASP A 77 19.53 -2.68 -15.57
CA ASP A 77 19.96 -3.75 -14.66
C ASP A 77 20.69 -4.89 -15.42
N ASP A 78 21.02 -5.93 -14.69
CA ASP A 78 21.70 -7.14 -15.21
C ASP A 78 20.90 -7.91 -16.28
N GLN A 79 19.58 -7.69 -16.34
CA GLN A 79 18.68 -8.29 -17.32
C GLN A 79 18.33 -7.36 -18.50
N GLY A 80 18.89 -6.14 -18.54
CA GLY A 80 18.59 -5.15 -19.57
C GLY A 80 17.30 -4.38 -19.36
N ARG A 81 16.73 -4.40 -18.14
CA ARG A 81 15.51 -3.64 -17.81
C ARG A 81 15.87 -2.23 -17.36
N ASP A 82 15.07 -1.24 -17.72
CA ASP A 82 15.28 0.16 -17.36
C ASP A 82 15.19 0.38 -15.84
N VAL A 83 16.26 0.89 -15.24
CA VAL A 83 16.34 1.12 -13.78
C VAL A 83 15.36 2.21 -13.34
N LEU A 84 15.16 3.27 -14.14
CA LEU A 84 14.26 4.36 -13.78
C LEU A 84 12.79 3.92 -13.84
N ALA A 85 12.41 3.13 -14.84
CA ALA A 85 11.09 2.53 -14.90
C ALA A 85 10.83 1.67 -13.66
N ARG A 86 11.77 0.79 -13.30
CA ARG A 86 11.66 -0.06 -12.10
C ARG A 86 11.54 0.74 -10.81
N LEU A 87 12.28 1.84 -10.68
CA LEU A 87 12.18 2.74 -9.51
C LEU A 87 10.79 3.36 -9.39
N ILE A 88 10.22 3.85 -10.50
CA ILE A 88 8.89 4.48 -10.49
C ILE A 88 7.80 3.47 -10.15
N TYR A 89 7.85 2.30 -10.77
CA TYR A 89 6.89 1.23 -10.48
C TYR A 89 7.03 0.71 -9.03
N GLY A 90 8.26 0.51 -8.56
CA GLY A 90 8.55 0.11 -7.19
C GLY A 90 8.05 1.14 -6.17
N PHE A 91 8.31 2.42 -6.41
CA PHE A 91 7.82 3.52 -5.57
C PHE A 91 6.29 3.53 -5.48
N ARG A 92 5.60 3.40 -6.62
CA ARG A 92 4.13 3.33 -6.67
C ARG A 92 3.59 2.19 -5.81
N ILE A 93 4.16 0.98 -5.95
CA ILE A 93 3.74 -0.20 -5.19
C ILE A 93 4.02 0.00 -3.70
N SER A 94 5.21 0.49 -3.34
CA SER A 94 5.60 0.71 -1.95
C SER A 94 4.73 1.74 -1.25
N VAL A 95 4.43 2.85 -1.90
CA VAL A 95 3.55 3.89 -1.35
C VAL A 95 2.13 3.37 -1.20
N PHE A 96 1.60 2.68 -2.20
CA PHE A 96 0.25 2.12 -2.12
C PHE A 96 0.13 1.07 -1.01
N PHE A 97 1.11 0.18 -0.89
CA PHE A 97 1.19 -0.81 0.18
C PHE A 97 1.26 -0.13 1.56
N GLY A 98 2.21 0.80 1.74
CA GLY A 98 2.40 1.50 3.00
C GLY A 98 1.17 2.29 3.44
N LEU A 99 0.52 3.01 2.52
CA LEU A 99 -0.72 3.73 2.80
C LEU A 99 -1.86 2.78 3.19
N THR A 100 -2.06 1.72 2.41
CA THR A 100 -3.13 0.75 2.66
C THR A 100 -2.93 0.05 4.01
N LEU A 101 -1.70 -0.43 4.27
CA LEU A 101 -1.37 -1.07 5.54
C LEU A 101 -1.53 -0.10 6.71
N THR A 102 -1.05 1.15 6.58
CA THR A 102 -1.17 2.17 7.63
C THR A 102 -2.63 2.50 7.95
N ILE A 103 -3.45 2.70 6.93
CA ILE A 103 -4.88 3.02 7.13
C ILE A 103 -5.60 1.87 7.82
N LEU A 104 -5.46 0.64 7.28
CA LEU A 104 -6.17 -0.52 7.82
C LEU A 104 -5.69 -0.88 9.23
N SER A 105 -4.37 -0.91 9.46
CA SER A 105 -3.81 -1.21 10.78
C SER A 105 -4.17 -0.14 11.81
N SER A 106 -4.20 1.14 11.41
CA SER A 106 -4.62 2.23 12.29
C SER A 106 -6.09 2.12 12.67
N LEU A 107 -6.97 1.78 11.74
CA LEU A 107 -8.39 1.55 12.05
C LEU A 107 -8.56 0.43 13.10
N ILE A 108 -7.90 -0.69 12.90
CA ILE A 108 -7.96 -1.82 13.84
C ILE A 108 -7.35 -1.43 15.20
N GLY A 109 -6.17 -0.80 15.20
CA GLY A 109 -5.48 -0.38 16.42
C GLY A 109 -6.28 0.64 17.23
N ILE A 110 -6.92 1.63 16.56
CA ILE A 110 -7.78 2.62 17.20
C ILE A 110 -9.02 1.95 17.81
N LEU A 111 -9.66 1.04 17.08
CA LEU A 111 -10.83 0.33 17.61
C LEU A 111 -10.46 -0.57 18.79
N ALA A 112 -9.43 -1.38 18.64
CA ALA A 112 -8.97 -2.30 19.70
C ALA A 112 -8.50 -1.54 20.95
N GLY A 113 -7.60 -0.57 20.80
CA GLY A 113 -7.07 0.24 21.89
C GLY A 113 -8.16 1.11 22.54
N GLY A 114 -9.06 1.69 21.72
CA GLY A 114 -10.19 2.46 22.20
C GLY A 114 -11.15 1.64 23.08
N VAL A 115 -11.51 0.43 22.65
CA VAL A 115 -12.37 -0.49 23.42
C VAL A 115 -11.68 -0.91 24.71
N GLN A 116 -10.42 -1.36 24.64
CA GLN A 116 -9.66 -1.79 25.81
C GLN A 116 -9.49 -0.63 26.80
N GLY A 117 -9.04 0.53 26.35
CA GLY A 117 -8.81 1.70 27.20
C GLY A 117 -10.08 2.30 27.78
N PHE A 118 -11.19 2.34 27.03
CA PHE A 118 -12.45 2.90 27.51
C PHE A 118 -13.11 2.01 28.56
N TYR A 119 -13.29 0.72 28.30
CA TYR A 119 -13.93 -0.20 29.24
C TYR A 119 -12.99 -0.61 30.39
N GLY A 120 -11.72 -0.86 30.09
CA GLY A 120 -10.73 -1.29 31.09
C GLY A 120 -11.05 -2.66 31.71
N GLY A 121 -10.52 -2.90 32.90
CA GLY A 121 -10.81 -4.11 33.70
C GLY A 121 -10.55 -5.40 32.93
N ARG A 122 -11.54 -6.31 32.89
CA ARG A 122 -11.39 -7.62 32.25
C ARG A 122 -11.18 -7.54 30.77
N ILE A 123 -11.84 -6.61 30.06
CA ILE A 123 -11.70 -6.41 28.61
C ILE A 123 -10.27 -6.03 28.29
N ASP A 124 -9.71 -5.11 29.04
CA ASP A 124 -8.35 -4.67 28.89
C ASP A 124 -7.34 -5.79 29.23
N LEU A 125 -7.58 -6.51 30.32
CA LEU A 125 -6.70 -7.63 30.72
C LEU A 125 -6.64 -8.72 29.64
N PHE A 126 -7.79 -9.17 29.14
CA PHE A 126 -7.84 -10.21 28.12
C PHE A 126 -7.27 -9.72 26.79
N GLY A 127 -7.54 -8.47 26.40
CA GLY A 127 -6.98 -7.88 25.21
C GLY A 127 -5.45 -7.81 25.26
N GLN A 128 -4.88 -7.38 26.38
CA GLN A 128 -3.42 -7.33 26.56
C GLN A 128 -2.80 -8.72 26.56
N ARG A 129 -3.42 -9.73 27.20
CA ARG A 129 -2.93 -11.11 27.15
C ARG A 129 -2.95 -11.69 25.74
N PHE A 130 -3.99 -11.38 24.98
CA PHE A 130 -4.06 -11.78 23.57
C PHE A 130 -2.90 -11.13 22.78
N ILE A 131 -2.68 -9.82 22.94
CA ILE A 131 -1.61 -9.11 22.25
C ILE A 131 -0.23 -9.64 22.64
N GLU A 132 0.01 -9.91 23.92
CA GLU A 132 1.27 -10.48 24.40
C GLU A 132 1.59 -11.83 23.74
N ILE A 133 0.60 -12.74 23.66
CA ILE A 133 0.77 -14.03 23.00
C ILE A 133 0.96 -13.86 21.49
N TRP A 134 0.16 -13.01 20.87
CA TRP A 134 0.17 -12.79 19.43
C TRP A 134 1.45 -12.12 18.94
N SER A 135 1.93 -11.12 19.65
CA SER A 135 3.20 -10.43 19.36
C SER A 135 4.44 -11.31 19.54
N GLY A 136 4.32 -12.40 20.30
CA GLY A 136 5.39 -13.40 20.44
C GLY A 136 5.61 -14.26 19.19
N LEU A 137 4.69 -14.24 18.23
CA LEU A 137 4.84 -14.98 16.98
C LEU A 137 5.87 -14.29 16.07
N PRO A 138 6.90 -15.00 15.59
CA PRO A 138 7.91 -14.40 14.73
C PRO A 138 7.38 -14.27 13.29
N VAL A 139 7.05 -13.03 12.90
CA VAL A 139 6.42 -12.71 11.61
C VAL A 139 7.22 -13.25 10.41
N LEU A 140 8.55 -13.16 10.45
CA LEU A 140 9.42 -13.66 9.38
C LEU A 140 9.25 -15.16 9.14
N TYR A 141 9.16 -15.97 10.20
CA TYR A 141 8.93 -17.40 10.05
C TYR A 141 7.56 -17.71 9.47
N LEU A 142 6.53 -16.94 9.85
CA LEU A 142 5.20 -17.08 9.26
C LEU A 142 5.21 -16.75 7.78
N LEU A 143 5.92 -15.69 7.37
CA LEU A 143 6.09 -15.35 5.96
C LEU A 143 6.77 -16.46 5.17
N ILE A 144 7.87 -17.03 5.68
CA ILE A 144 8.59 -18.13 5.04
C ILE A 144 7.70 -19.38 4.90
N ILE A 145 6.97 -19.73 5.96
CA ILE A 145 6.08 -20.89 5.95
C ILE A 145 4.96 -20.69 4.94
N ILE A 146 4.29 -19.55 4.95
CA ILE A 146 3.18 -19.28 4.06
C ILE A 146 3.64 -19.21 2.60
N SER A 147 4.81 -18.60 2.32
CA SER A 147 5.36 -18.52 0.97
C SER A 147 5.80 -19.87 0.39
N SER A 148 5.96 -20.91 1.23
CA SER A 148 6.23 -22.26 0.75
C SER A 148 4.98 -22.98 0.23
N PHE A 149 3.79 -22.53 0.61
CA PHE A 149 2.50 -23.11 0.18
C PHE A 149 1.74 -22.25 -0.83
N ILE A 150 1.91 -20.93 -0.76
CA ILE A 150 1.17 -19.96 -1.55
C ILE A 150 2.17 -19.01 -2.21
N GLU A 151 2.03 -18.78 -3.50
CA GLU A 151 2.86 -17.82 -4.22
C GLU A 151 2.77 -16.42 -3.59
N PRO A 152 3.91 -15.78 -3.29
CA PRO A 152 3.94 -14.44 -2.72
C PRO A 152 3.19 -13.45 -3.60
N SER A 153 2.23 -12.73 -3.02
CA SER A 153 1.50 -11.68 -3.70
C SER A 153 1.33 -10.46 -2.81
N PHE A 154 1.08 -9.31 -3.44
CA PHE A 154 0.80 -8.06 -2.73
C PHE A 154 -0.28 -8.23 -1.64
N TRP A 155 -1.39 -8.91 -1.95
CA TRP A 155 -2.51 -9.07 -1.04
C TRP A 155 -2.21 -10.01 0.12
N ILE A 156 -1.48 -11.09 -0.13
CA ILE A 156 -1.07 -12.03 0.93
C ILE A 156 -0.12 -11.35 1.91
N LEU A 157 0.88 -10.63 1.39
CA LEU A 157 1.81 -9.88 2.23
C LEU A 157 1.08 -8.81 3.04
N LEU A 158 0.17 -8.04 2.41
CA LEU A 158 -0.64 -7.04 3.07
C LEU A 158 -1.46 -7.65 4.21
N PHE A 159 -2.11 -8.78 3.97
CA PHE A 159 -2.92 -9.46 4.98
C PHE A 159 -2.07 -9.94 6.16
N ILE A 160 -0.95 -10.59 5.90
CA ILE A 160 -0.05 -11.08 6.96
C ILE A 160 0.47 -9.91 7.79
N MET A 161 0.95 -8.85 7.14
CA MET A 161 1.43 -7.65 7.83
C MET A 161 0.31 -6.98 8.65
N LEU A 162 -0.92 -6.96 8.13
CA LEU A 162 -2.07 -6.38 8.83
C LEU A 162 -2.38 -7.12 10.15
N LEU A 163 -2.18 -8.45 10.20
CA LEU A 163 -2.40 -9.23 11.43
C LEU A 163 -1.52 -8.77 12.61
N PHE A 164 -0.39 -8.11 12.34
CA PHE A 164 0.58 -7.70 13.35
C PHE A 164 0.71 -6.19 13.50
N SER A 165 0.60 -5.42 12.42
CA SER A 165 0.93 -3.98 12.42
C SER A 165 -0.01 -3.12 13.28
N TRP A 166 -1.26 -3.54 13.50
CA TRP A 166 -2.24 -2.80 14.30
C TRP A 166 -1.86 -2.68 15.78
N MET A 167 -1.07 -3.62 16.31
CA MET A 167 -0.67 -3.64 17.72
C MET A 167 0.21 -2.45 18.11
N SER A 168 1.00 -1.92 17.17
CA SER A 168 1.88 -0.78 17.39
C SER A 168 1.11 0.49 17.83
N LEU A 169 -0.07 0.68 17.28
CA LEU A 169 -0.92 1.84 17.57
C LEU A 169 -1.89 1.56 18.72
N GLU A 170 -2.28 0.31 18.90
CA GLU A 170 -3.22 -0.11 19.94
C GLU A 170 -2.79 0.38 21.32
N GLY A 171 -1.53 0.13 21.73
CA GLY A 171 -1.01 0.50 23.04
C GLY A 171 -1.09 2.00 23.33
N VAL A 172 -0.80 2.85 22.33
CA VAL A 172 -0.87 4.31 22.47
C VAL A 172 -2.33 4.76 22.59
N VAL A 173 -3.20 4.28 21.73
CA VAL A 173 -4.62 4.61 21.76
C VAL A 173 -5.24 4.15 23.07
N ARG A 174 -4.92 2.94 23.51
CA ARG A 174 -5.36 2.40 24.80
C ARG A 174 -4.95 3.29 25.97
N ALA A 175 -3.70 3.72 26.02
CA ALA A 175 -3.20 4.62 27.07
C ALA A 175 -3.95 5.96 27.09
N GLU A 176 -4.16 6.56 25.90
CA GLU A 176 -4.93 7.80 25.79
C GLU A 176 -6.39 7.64 26.24
N PHE A 177 -7.03 6.53 25.91
CA PHE A 177 -8.40 6.26 26.34
C PHE A 177 -8.50 5.98 27.85
N LEU A 178 -7.53 5.26 28.44
CA LEU A 178 -7.44 5.06 29.87
C LEU A 178 -7.30 6.38 30.62
N ARG A 179 -6.54 7.33 30.07
CA ARG A 179 -6.37 8.67 30.63
C ARG A 179 -7.64 9.50 30.46
N ALA A 180 -8.14 9.60 29.21
CA ALA A 180 -9.22 10.48 28.85
C ALA A 180 -10.57 10.11 29.47
N ARG A 181 -10.86 8.82 29.70
CA ARG A 181 -12.10 8.38 30.36
C ARG A 181 -12.28 8.95 31.79
N ASN A 182 -11.17 9.37 32.42
CA ASN A 182 -11.17 9.92 33.76
C ASN A 182 -11.32 11.44 33.79
N PHE A 183 -11.38 12.13 32.64
CA PHE A 183 -11.56 13.57 32.57
C PHE A 183 -12.94 13.99 33.05
N GLU A 184 -13.02 15.17 33.69
CA GLU A 184 -14.25 15.71 34.29
C GLU A 184 -15.40 15.81 33.29
N TYR A 185 -15.13 16.23 32.06
CA TYR A 185 -16.18 16.34 31.04
C TYR A 185 -16.75 14.97 30.63
N VAL A 186 -15.96 13.91 30.64
CA VAL A 186 -16.42 12.54 30.36
C VAL A 186 -17.28 12.03 31.50
N LYS A 187 -16.84 12.26 32.75
CA LYS A 187 -17.60 11.89 33.95
C LYS A 187 -18.94 12.64 33.99
N ALA A 188 -18.94 13.95 33.74
CA ALA A 188 -20.14 14.76 33.66
C ALA A 188 -21.11 14.25 32.58
N ALA A 189 -20.63 13.98 31.37
CA ALA A 189 -21.46 13.45 30.29
C ALA A 189 -22.04 12.07 30.64
N LYS A 190 -21.26 11.22 31.35
CA LYS A 190 -21.73 9.91 31.85
C LYS A 190 -22.82 10.08 32.90
N ALA A 191 -22.67 11.03 33.83
CA ALA A 191 -23.67 11.33 34.86
C ALA A 191 -24.99 11.85 34.25
N LEU A 192 -24.92 12.54 33.12
CA LEU A 192 -26.07 12.96 32.32
C LEU A 192 -26.69 11.83 31.48
N GLY A 193 -26.24 10.59 31.63
CA GLY A 193 -26.84 9.43 30.96
C GLY A 193 -26.41 9.22 29.52
N VAL A 194 -25.33 9.85 29.03
CA VAL A 194 -24.82 9.62 27.66
C VAL A 194 -24.31 8.20 27.55
N LYS A 195 -24.78 7.48 26.50
CA LYS A 195 -24.40 6.08 26.24
C LYS A 195 -22.88 5.93 25.99
N ASN A 196 -22.30 4.82 26.46
CA ASN A 196 -20.85 4.55 26.36
C ASN A 196 -20.28 4.68 24.95
N MET A 197 -20.96 4.15 23.91
CA MET A 197 -20.53 4.30 22.51
C MET A 197 -20.43 5.77 22.09
N LYS A 198 -21.42 6.59 22.47
CA LYS A 198 -21.40 8.03 22.18
C LYS A 198 -20.29 8.75 22.95
N LEU A 199 -20.05 8.37 24.21
CA LEU A 199 -18.93 8.87 24.99
C LEU A 199 -17.59 8.53 24.32
N MET A 200 -17.42 7.28 23.93
CA MET A 200 -16.20 6.79 23.31
C MET A 200 -15.89 7.50 22.00
N PHE A 201 -16.83 7.51 21.04
CA PHE A 201 -16.59 8.06 19.72
C PHE A 201 -16.70 9.58 19.62
N LYS A 202 -17.58 10.21 20.38
CA LYS A 202 -17.83 11.67 20.26
C LYS A 202 -17.02 12.50 21.24
N HIS A 203 -16.67 11.95 22.40
CA HIS A 203 -16.02 12.73 23.47
C HIS A 203 -14.57 12.31 23.74
N VAL A 204 -14.27 11.00 23.70
CA VAL A 204 -12.91 10.50 24.02
C VAL A 204 -12.05 10.40 22.76
N LEU A 205 -12.53 9.75 21.70
CA LEU A 205 -11.77 9.50 20.49
C LEU A 205 -11.18 10.77 19.88
N PRO A 206 -11.90 11.90 19.69
CA PRO A 206 -11.31 13.09 19.07
C PRO A 206 -10.09 13.62 19.83
N ASN A 207 -10.10 13.54 21.16
CA ASN A 207 -8.97 13.97 21.99
C ASN A 207 -7.80 12.96 21.94
N ALA A 208 -8.11 11.66 21.94
CA ALA A 208 -7.10 10.61 21.79
C ALA A 208 -6.43 10.61 20.40
N MET A 209 -7.14 11.06 19.35
CA MET A 209 -6.60 11.13 18.00
C MET A 209 -5.44 12.11 17.85
N VAL A 210 -5.29 13.11 18.70
CA VAL A 210 -4.17 14.06 18.63
C VAL A 210 -2.82 13.31 18.76
N ALA A 211 -2.67 12.47 19.79
CA ALA A 211 -1.47 11.65 19.96
C ALA A 211 -1.33 10.58 18.88
N THR A 212 -2.44 9.99 18.44
CA THR A 212 -2.48 8.96 17.40
C THR A 212 -2.00 9.49 16.05
N LEU A 213 -2.49 10.67 15.63
CA LEU A 213 -2.12 11.29 14.36
C LEU A 213 -0.64 11.67 14.27
N THR A 214 -0.02 12.04 15.39
CA THR A 214 1.43 12.33 15.41
C THR A 214 2.29 11.10 15.16
N LEU A 215 1.79 9.90 15.39
CA LEU A 215 2.49 8.63 15.14
C LEU A 215 2.26 8.07 13.74
N MET A 216 1.21 8.48 13.04
CA MET A 216 0.88 7.94 11.70
C MET A 216 2.01 8.03 10.68
N PRO A 217 2.77 9.14 10.56
CA PRO A 217 3.92 9.22 9.64
C PRO A 217 5.00 8.17 9.93
N PHE A 218 5.23 7.86 11.21
CA PHE A 218 6.22 6.85 11.61
C PHE A 218 5.72 5.43 11.28
N ILE A 219 4.42 5.16 11.46
CA ILE A 219 3.80 3.90 11.08
C ILE A 219 3.88 3.73 9.56
N LEU A 220 3.57 4.78 8.78
CA LEU A 220 3.68 4.78 7.33
C LEU A 220 5.10 4.48 6.86
N SER A 221 6.09 5.18 7.44
CA SER A 221 7.50 4.95 7.13
C SER A 221 7.92 3.50 7.44
N GLY A 222 7.53 2.98 8.61
CA GLY A 222 7.76 1.59 8.99
C GLY A 222 7.09 0.59 8.04
N SER A 223 5.85 0.86 7.62
CA SER A 223 5.10 0.01 6.68
C SER A 223 5.76 -0.06 5.29
N ILE A 224 6.30 1.06 4.80
CA ILE A 224 7.06 1.09 3.54
C ILE A 224 8.39 0.34 3.70
N ALA A 225 9.11 0.56 4.81
CA ALA A 225 10.38 -0.11 5.08
C ALA A 225 10.23 -1.63 5.17
N THR A 226 9.13 -2.12 5.74
CA THR A 226 8.84 -3.57 5.84
C THR A 226 8.70 -4.23 4.47
N LEU A 227 8.21 -3.51 3.45
CA LEU A 227 8.10 -4.06 2.09
C LEU A 227 9.47 -4.22 1.40
N THR A 228 10.47 -3.44 1.81
CA THR A 228 11.79 -3.40 1.18
C THR A 228 12.85 -4.24 1.91
N SER A 229 12.51 -4.78 3.07
CA SER A 229 13.38 -5.64 3.88
C SER A 229 13.12 -7.13 3.63
#